data_1dffbd6fcecad05f12c7bb4f32948332
#
_entry.id   1dffbd6fcecad05f12c7bb4f32948332
#
_cell.length_a   1.000
_cell.length_b   1.000
_cell.length_c   1.000
_cell.angle_alpha   90.00
_cell.angle_beta   90.00
_cell.angle_gamma   90.00
#
_symmetry.space_group_name_H-M   'P 1'
#
loop_
_entity.id
_entity.type
_entity.pdbx_description
1 polymer ?
#
loop_
_entity_poly.entity_id
_entity_poly.type
_entity_poly.pdbx_seq_one_letter_code
_entity_poly.pdbx_strand_id
1 'polypeptide(L)'
;SILKHTNGGCLSGDKINTELVGDNSYYYFGINASLMKVGTDSNSEQSLALRKAFATLLAFDRANLGEQYYGASAAVIDYSCTTENWAAVSRDSEGGSEAYAVKADGSPIYTEGQSTEERTAAARAAAVEYLTTAGYTYDAEAGVFTAAPEGGKMEFTALIPPYLAGEN
;
A
#
# COMPACT_ATOMS: atom_id res chain seq x y z
N SER A 1 -21.67 -15.44 3.56
CA SER A 1 -21.12 -16.42 2.61
C SER A 1 -21.53 -17.84 3.00
N ILE A 2 -21.54 -18.75 2.05
CA ILE A 2 -21.93 -20.16 2.23
C ILE A 2 -21.10 -20.82 3.34
N LEU A 3 -19.78 -20.62 3.39
CA LEU A 3 -18.89 -21.18 4.39
C LEU A 3 -19.27 -20.81 5.84
N LYS A 4 -19.66 -19.56 6.04
CA LYS A 4 -20.06 -19.08 7.39
C LYS A 4 -21.30 -19.79 7.91
N HIS A 5 -22.22 -20.17 7.02
CA HIS A 5 -23.48 -20.81 7.40
C HIS A 5 -23.40 -22.33 7.42
N THR A 6 -22.53 -22.96 6.63
CA THR A 6 -22.49 -24.42 6.48
C THR A 6 -21.38 -25.09 7.26
N ASN A 7 -20.21 -24.43 7.44
CA ASN A 7 -19.06 -24.97 8.15
C ASN A 7 -18.67 -24.15 9.38
N GLY A 8 -19.55 -23.28 9.92
CA GLY A 8 -19.23 -22.44 11.06
C GLY A 8 -18.09 -21.45 10.81
N GLY A 9 -17.83 -21.07 9.55
CA GLY A 9 -16.74 -20.19 9.14
C GLY A 9 -15.44 -20.90 8.78
N CYS A 10 -15.36 -22.22 8.95
CA CYS A 10 -14.20 -23.00 8.54
C CYS A 10 -14.20 -23.26 7.03
N LEU A 11 -13.00 -23.32 6.44
CA LEU A 11 -12.82 -23.62 5.01
C LEU A 11 -13.29 -25.03 4.64
N SER A 12 -13.09 -26.00 5.53
CA SER A 12 -13.54 -27.37 5.34
C SER A 12 -14.19 -27.92 6.60
N GLY A 13 -15.12 -28.85 6.45
CA GLY A 13 -15.83 -29.52 7.53
C GLY A 13 -16.59 -30.73 7.01
N ASP A 14 -17.43 -31.34 7.86
CA ASP A 14 -18.12 -32.61 7.58
C ASP A 14 -19.07 -32.55 6.34
N LYS A 15 -19.54 -31.36 5.98
CA LYS A 15 -20.52 -31.16 4.91
C LYS A 15 -19.93 -30.60 3.63
N ILE A 16 -18.88 -29.76 3.74
CA ILE A 16 -18.27 -29.08 2.60
C ILE A 16 -16.75 -29.10 2.81
N ASN A 17 -16.04 -29.62 1.83
CA ASN A 17 -14.60 -29.51 1.71
C ASN A 17 -14.28 -28.43 0.69
N THR A 18 -13.38 -27.51 1.06
CA THR A 18 -12.87 -26.45 0.20
C THR A 18 -11.38 -26.57 0.05
N GLU A 19 -10.89 -26.37 -1.15
CA GLU A 19 -9.47 -26.28 -1.46
C GLU A 19 -9.19 -24.85 -1.96
N LEU A 20 -8.09 -24.26 -1.46
CA LEU A 20 -7.61 -22.98 -1.96
C LEU A 20 -6.74 -23.27 -3.19
N VAL A 21 -7.16 -22.74 -4.32
CA VAL A 21 -6.41 -22.84 -5.58
C VAL A 21 -5.77 -21.49 -5.85
N GLY A 22 -4.48 -21.50 -6.17
CA GLY A 22 -3.76 -20.26 -6.55
C GLY A 22 -4.41 -19.61 -7.77
N ASP A 23 -4.66 -18.31 -7.67
CA ASP A 23 -5.17 -17.48 -8.75
C ASP A 23 -4.03 -16.58 -9.28
N ASN A 24 -3.96 -16.41 -10.60
CA ASN A 24 -2.99 -15.56 -11.26
C ASN A 24 -3.45 -14.10 -11.38
N SER A 25 -4.56 -13.74 -10.75
CA SER A 25 -5.04 -12.37 -10.72
C SER A 25 -4.41 -11.57 -9.59
N TYR A 26 -4.29 -10.26 -9.78
CA TYR A 26 -3.80 -9.33 -8.77
C TYR A 26 -4.57 -8.01 -8.82
N TYR A 27 -4.62 -7.36 -7.68
CA TYR A 27 -5.12 -6.00 -7.56
C TYR A 27 -3.97 -5.04 -7.34
N TYR A 28 -4.08 -3.84 -7.88
CA TYR A 28 -3.04 -2.83 -7.77
C TYR A 28 -3.61 -1.43 -7.58
N PHE A 29 -2.80 -0.56 -6.97
CA PHE A 29 -3.05 0.87 -6.96
C PHE A 29 -2.17 1.54 -8.01
N GLY A 30 -2.80 2.17 -9.00
CA GLY A 30 -2.10 2.95 -10.00
C GLY A 30 -2.03 4.43 -9.60
N ILE A 31 -0.83 5.00 -9.55
CA ILE A 31 -0.62 6.43 -9.32
C ILE A 31 -0.41 7.12 -10.65
N ASN A 32 -1.33 8.00 -11.05
CA ASN A 32 -1.22 8.75 -12.29
C ASN A 32 -0.17 9.86 -12.17
N ALA A 33 1.02 9.65 -12.74
CA ALA A 33 2.13 10.59 -12.67
C ALA A 33 1.85 11.94 -13.36
N SER A 34 0.94 11.99 -14.33
CA SER A 34 0.57 13.24 -15.00
C SER A 34 -0.31 14.13 -14.14
N LEU A 35 -1.05 13.53 -13.18
CA LEU A 35 -1.95 14.25 -12.26
C LEU A 35 -1.34 14.45 -10.87
N MET A 36 -0.53 13.50 -10.40
CA MET A 36 0.17 13.56 -9.11
C MET A 36 1.60 14.05 -9.32
N LYS A 37 1.74 15.35 -9.47
CA LYS A 37 3.00 16.06 -9.67
C LYS A 37 2.99 17.42 -9.03
N VAL A 38 4.18 17.98 -8.83
CA VAL A 38 4.43 19.37 -8.43
C VAL A 38 4.98 20.11 -9.64
N GLY A 39 4.37 21.24 -9.99
CA GLY A 39 4.72 22.00 -11.18
C GLY A 39 4.39 21.26 -12.48
N THR A 40 5.25 21.41 -13.49
CA THR A 40 5.02 20.88 -14.84
C THR A 40 5.73 19.55 -15.12
N ASP A 41 6.83 19.27 -14.41
CA ASP A 41 7.65 18.06 -14.63
C ASP A 41 7.24 16.94 -13.67
N SER A 42 6.70 15.85 -14.25
CA SER A 42 6.34 14.65 -13.49
C SER A 42 7.55 13.85 -12.98
N ASN A 43 8.75 14.11 -13.48
CA ASN A 43 9.98 13.43 -13.07
C ASN A 43 10.86 14.29 -12.16
N SER A 44 10.41 15.49 -11.79
CA SER A 44 11.11 16.29 -10.79
C SER A 44 11.22 15.55 -9.46
N GLU A 45 12.24 15.87 -8.68
CA GLU A 45 12.44 15.32 -7.33
C GLU A 45 11.18 15.51 -6.46
N GLN A 46 10.58 16.68 -6.50
CA GLN A 46 9.35 17.00 -5.77
C GLN A 46 8.17 16.12 -6.23
N SER A 47 8.00 15.93 -7.54
CA SER A 47 6.93 15.08 -8.08
C SER A 47 7.13 13.59 -7.74
N LEU A 48 8.37 13.13 -7.74
CA LEU A 48 8.71 11.77 -7.30
C LEU A 48 8.48 11.58 -5.80
N ALA A 49 8.90 12.54 -4.97
CA ALA A 49 8.69 12.51 -3.54
C ALA A 49 7.19 12.49 -3.18
N LEU A 50 6.38 13.33 -3.83
CA LEU A 50 4.92 13.30 -3.66
C LEU A 50 4.35 11.89 -3.88
N ARG A 51 4.67 11.25 -5.00
CA ARG A 51 4.17 9.90 -5.29
C ARG A 51 4.72 8.83 -4.35
N LYS A 52 5.99 8.95 -3.93
CA LYS A 52 6.59 8.03 -2.95
C LYS A 52 5.89 8.10 -1.59
N ALA A 53 5.48 9.29 -1.14
CA ALA A 53 4.70 9.43 0.10
C ALA A 53 3.43 8.57 0.07
N PHE A 54 2.63 8.70 -0.99
CA PHE A 54 1.40 7.91 -1.16
C PHE A 54 1.70 6.42 -1.33
N ALA A 55 2.71 6.08 -2.13
CA ALA A 55 3.09 4.68 -2.34
C ALA A 55 3.56 4.00 -1.05
N THR A 56 4.29 4.71 -0.18
CA THR A 56 4.73 4.20 1.13
C THR A 56 3.53 3.87 2.03
N LEU A 57 2.54 4.77 2.11
CA LEU A 57 1.35 4.54 2.93
C LEU A 57 0.48 3.40 2.37
N LEU A 58 0.25 3.37 1.05
CA LEU A 58 -0.52 2.32 0.39
C LEU A 58 0.18 0.95 0.50
N ALA A 59 1.51 0.90 0.37
CA ALA A 59 2.27 -0.33 0.51
C ALA A 59 2.24 -0.86 1.94
N PHE A 60 2.29 0.01 2.93
CA PHE A 60 2.19 -0.38 4.35
C PHE A 60 0.84 -1.00 4.67
N ASP A 61 -0.26 -0.39 4.22
CA ASP A 61 -1.63 -0.82 4.56
C ASP A 61 -2.15 -1.97 3.67
N ARG A 62 -1.40 -2.34 2.65
CA ARG A 62 -1.79 -3.35 1.66
C ARG A 62 -2.19 -4.70 2.27
N ALA A 63 -1.48 -5.16 3.30
CA ALA A 63 -1.78 -6.42 3.98
C ALA A 63 -3.15 -6.36 4.67
N ASN A 64 -3.43 -5.26 5.39
CA ASN A 64 -4.71 -5.07 6.05
C ASN A 64 -5.87 -4.99 5.05
N LEU A 65 -5.68 -4.30 3.94
CA LEU A 65 -6.69 -4.19 2.89
C LEU A 65 -7.01 -5.58 2.28
N GLY A 66 -5.99 -6.38 2.00
CA GLY A 66 -6.16 -7.75 1.51
C GLY A 66 -6.92 -8.62 2.50
N GLU A 67 -6.53 -8.60 3.76
CA GLU A 67 -7.16 -9.37 4.83
C GLU A 67 -8.63 -8.96 5.07
N GLN A 68 -8.92 -7.66 5.08
CA GLN A 68 -10.29 -7.15 5.27
C GLN A 68 -11.22 -7.56 4.13
N TYR A 69 -10.72 -7.61 2.90
CA TYR A 69 -11.53 -7.91 1.72
C TYR A 69 -11.69 -9.41 1.48
N TYR A 70 -10.61 -10.18 1.57
CA TYR A 70 -10.59 -11.61 1.25
C TYR A 70 -10.62 -12.52 2.47
N GLY A 71 -10.30 -12.00 3.66
CA GLY A 71 -10.04 -12.77 4.85
C GLY A 71 -8.59 -13.29 4.90
N ALA A 72 -8.05 -13.46 6.10
CA ALA A 72 -6.66 -13.81 6.34
C ALA A 72 -6.17 -15.10 5.64
N SER A 73 -7.08 -16.05 5.42
CA SER A 73 -6.77 -17.34 4.79
C SER A 73 -6.80 -17.34 3.26
N ALA A 74 -7.28 -16.27 2.65
CA ALA A 74 -7.47 -16.19 1.20
C ALA A 74 -6.62 -15.09 0.53
N ALA A 75 -6.09 -14.14 1.30
CA ALA A 75 -5.27 -13.08 0.77
C ALA A 75 -3.79 -13.46 0.78
N VAL A 76 -3.16 -13.38 -0.38
CA VAL A 76 -1.70 -13.46 -0.53
C VAL A 76 -1.19 -12.10 -0.92
N ILE A 77 -0.21 -11.58 -0.19
CA ILE A 77 0.43 -10.32 -0.51
C ILE A 77 1.63 -10.61 -1.41
N ASP A 78 1.50 -10.23 -2.66
CA ASP A 78 2.61 -10.29 -3.61
C ASP A 78 3.18 -8.88 -3.84
N TYR A 79 4.51 -8.78 -3.86
CA TYR A 79 5.24 -7.53 -4.08
C TYR A 79 5.68 -7.35 -5.52
N SER A 80 5.36 -8.30 -6.37
CA SER A 80 5.54 -8.24 -7.80
C SER A 80 4.22 -8.50 -8.51
N CYS A 81 4.10 -8.10 -9.75
CA CYS A 81 2.94 -8.43 -10.59
C CYS A 81 3.01 -9.86 -11.17
N THR A 82 3.94 -10.66 -10.67
CA THR A 82 4.12 -12.06 -11.06
C THR A 82 3.75 -12.96 -9.89
N THR A 83 3.04 -14.02 -10.19
CA THR A 83 2.66 -15.03 -9.21
C THR A 83 3.81 -16.01 -8.94
N GLU A 84 3.65 -16.89 -7.97
CA GLU A 84 4.60 -17.95 -7.63
C GLU A 84 5.07 -18.80 -8.82
N ASN A 85 4.30 -18.82 -9.91
CA ASN A 85 4.62 -19.57 -11.12
C ASN A 85 5.66 -18.87 -12.02
N TRP A 86 6.08 -17.66 -11.71
CA TRP A 86 7.07 -16.90 -12.45
C TRP A 86 8.31 -16.70 -11.58
N ALA A 87 9.48 -16.68 -12.20
CA ALA A 87 10.76 -16.51 -11.52
C ALA A 87 10.96 -15.07 -11.00
N ALA A 88 10.02 -14.58 -10.21
CA ALA A 88 10.13 -13.31 -9.54
C ALA A 88 10.87 -13.47 -8.21
N VAL A 89 11.75 -12.53 -7.90
CA VAL A 89 12.43 -12.47 -6.61
C VAL A 89 11.40 -12.11 -5.55
N SER A 90 11.09 -13.04 -4.63
CA SER A 90 10.19 -12.74 -3.53
C SER A 90 10.84 -11.78 -2.53
N ARG A 91 10.02 -11.05 -1.76
CA ARG A 91 10.51 -10.14 -0.73
C ARG A 91 11.51 -10.78 0.23
N ASP A 92 11.24 -12.01 0.62
CA ASP A 92 11.96 -12.74 1.66
C ASP A 92 13.12 -13.59 1.12
N SER A 93 13.39 -13.56 -0.20
CA SER A 93 14.51 -14.25 -0.82
C SER A 93 15.76 -13.37 -0.91
N GLU A 94 16.92 -14.00 -1.15
CA GLU A 94 18.17 -13.27 -1.38
C GLU A 94 18.02 -12.29 -2.56
N GLY A 95 18.33 -11.02 -2.33
CA GLY A 95 18.12 -9.93 -3.29
C GLY A 95 16.70 -9.39 -3.35
N GLY A 96 15.77 -9.94 -2.57
CA GLY A 96 14.44 -9.39 -2.38
C GLY A 96 14.43 -8.18 -1.46
N SER A 97 13.43 -7.33 -1.60
CA SER A 97 13.23 -6.18 -0.71
C SER A 97 11.74 -5.85 -0.58
N GLU A 98 11.36 -5.33 0.57
CA GLU A 98 10.02 -4.79 0.75
C GLU A 98 9.89 -3.50 -0.09
N ALA A 99 8.89 -3.44 -0.97
CA ALA A 99 8.67 -2.28 -1.83
C ALA A 99 8.25 -1.07 -0.99
N TYR A 100 8.79 0.10 -1.33
CA TYR A 100 8.52 1.38 -0.65
C TYR A 100 8.86 1.38 0.85
N ALA A 101 9.86 0.63 1.23
CA ALA A 101 10.33 0.48 2.62
C ALA A 101 11.57 1.32 2.95
N VAL A 102 11.89 2.32 2.12
CA VAL A 102 13.01 3.24 2.32
C VAL A 102 12.53 4.68 2.49
N LYS A 103 13.28 5.47 3.25
CA LYS A 103 13.07 6.91 3.43
C LYS A 103 13.62 7.70 2.25
N ALA A 104 13.46 9.02 2.29
CA ALA A 104 13.96 9.92 1.27
C ALA A 104 15.50 9.84 1.10
N ASP A 105 16.24 9.61 2.17
CA ASP A 105 17.69 9.43 2.19
C ASP A 105 18.17 8.01 1.81
N GLY A 106 17.24 7.09 1.52
CA GLY A 106 17.52 5.70 1.17
C GLY A 106 17.68 4.75 2.36
N SER A 107 17.62 5.26 3.61
CA SER A 107 17.67 4.40 4.80
C SER A 107 16.36 3.61 4.98
N PRO A 108 16.39 2.43 5.64
CA PRO A 108 15.19 1.64 5.89
C PRO A 108 14.17 2.41 6.74
N ILE A 109 12.88 2.28 6.37
CA ILE A 109 11.76 2.78 7.18
C ILE A 109 11.53 1.86 8.38
N TYR A 110 11.64 0.55 8.14
CA TYR A 110 11.32 -0.48 9.13
C TYR A 110 12.59 -1.14 9.65
N THR A 111 12.53 -1.56 10.90
CA THR A 111 13.59 -2.36 11.55
C THR A 111 13.00 -3.67 12.07
N GLU A 112 13.83 -4.67 12.20
CA GLU A 112 13.42 -5.97 12.75
C GLU A 112 12.85 -5.82 14.17
N GLY A 113 11.79 -6.55 14.49
CA GLY A 113 11.18 -6.56 15.82
C GLY A 113 10.19 -5.43 16.11
N GLN A 114 9.97 -4.49 15.19
CA GLN A 114 8.96 -3.44 15.38
C GLN A 114 7.55 -4.02 15.47
N SER A 115 6.75 -3.50 16.41
CA SER A 115 5.30 -3.74 16.48
C SER A 115 4.57 -3.10 15.29
N THR A 116 3.32 -3.47 15.08
CA THR A 116 2.47 -2.88 14.03
C THR A 116 2.30 -1.38 14.25
N GLU A 117 2.14 -0.93 15.50
CA GLU A 117 2.02 0.48 15.87
C GLU A 117 3.29 1.27 15.53
N GLU A 118 4.45 0.70 15.86
CA GLU A 118 5.76 1.31 15.55
C GLU A 118 5.99 1.39 14.04
N ARG A 119 5.65 0.34 13.30
CA ARG A 119 5.71 0.35 11.83
C ARG A 119 4.76 1.37 11.22
N THR A 120 3.55 1.51 11.77
CA THR A 120 2.57 2.54 11.34
C THR A 120 3.16 3.94 11.55
N ALA A 121 3.73 4.19 12.71
CA ALA A 121 4.34 5.49 13.02
C ALA A 121 5.54 5.77 12.09
N ALA A 122 6.38 4.77 11.81
CA ALA A 122 7.51 4.89 10.90
C ALA A 122 7.07 5.18 9.45
N ALA A 123 6.04 4.49 8.95
CA ALA A 123 5.48 4.74 7.62
C ALA A 123 4.92 6.16 7.48
N ARG A 124 4.19 6.64 8.51
CA ARG A 124 3.68 8.01 8.55
C ARG A 124 4.80 9.04 8.58
N ALA A 125 5.81 8.82 9.41
CA ALA A 125 6.97 9.71 9.47
C ALA A 125 7.70 9.81 8.12
N ALA A 126 7.93 8.68 7.46
CA ALA A 126 8.54 8.66 6.13
C ALA A 126 7.67 9.38 5.07
N ALA A 127 6.35 9.23 5.13
CA ALA A 127 5.45 9.96 4.25
C ALA A 127 5.49 11.48 4.50
N VAL A 128 5.61 11.92 5.76
CA VAL A 128 5.81 13.34 6.11
C VAL A 128 7.12 13.85 5.54
N GLU A 129 8.22 13.11 5.67
CA GLU A 129 9.52 13.47 5.09
C GLU A 129 9.43 13.61 3.55
N TYR A 130 8.80 12.65 2.87
CA TYR A 130 8.59 12.71 1.43
C TYR A 130 7.73 13.90 1.01
N LEU A 131 6.63 14.18 1.70
CA LEU A 131 5.78 15.34 1.38
C LEU A 131 6.50 16.67 1.66
N THR A 132 7.32 16.73 2.70
CA THR A 132 8.17 17.89 2.96
C THR A 132 9.21 18.09 1.85
N THR A 133 9.85 17.01 1.38
CA THR A 133 10.74 17.03 0.22
C THR A 133 10.01 17.48 -1.05
N ALA A 134 8.73 17.11 -1.20
CA ALA A 134 7.88 17.59 -2.29
C ALA A 134 7.49 19.07 -2.17
N GLY A 135 7.83 19.73 -1.05
CA GLY A 135 7.62 21.15 -0.81
C GLY A 135 6.31 21.49 -0.06
N TYR A 136 5.62 20.50 0.49
CA TYR A 136 4.44 20.73 1.33
C TYR A 136 4.84 21.26 2.70
N THR A 137 4.05 22.20 3.23
CA THR A 137 4.27 22.76 4.56
C THR A 137 3.56 21.93 5.61
N TYR A 138 4.35 21.36 6.53
CA TYR A 138 3.85 20.54 7.64
C TYR A 138 3.85 21.33 8.95
N ASP A 139 2.70 21.37 9.63
CA ASP A 139 2.56 21.84 11.00
C ASP A 139 2.72 20.65 11.96
N ALA A 140 3.88 20.59 12.63
CA ALA A 140 4.20 19.48 13.51
C ALA A 140 3.40 19.51 14.83
N GLU A 141 2.93 20.69 15.27
CA GLU A 141 2.10 20.82 16.47
C GLU A 141 0.67 20.32 16.22
N ALA A 142 0.11 20.71 15.08
CA ALA A 142 -1.22 20.26 14.67
C ALA A 142 -1.22 18.88 13.99
N GLY A 143 -0.07 18.39 13.54
CA GLY A 143 0.07 17.09 12.86
C GLY A 143 -0.54 17.07 11.45
N VAL A 144 -0.62 18.20 10.76
CA VAL A 144 -1.29 18.33 9.45
C VAL A 144 -0.45 19.10 8.45
N PHE A 145 -0.73 18.90 7.17
CA PHE A 145 -0.19 19.74 6.10
C PHE A 145 -1.10 20.95 5.88
N THR A 146 -0.51 22.15 5.84
CA THR A 146 -1.24 23.42 5.78
C THR A 146 -1.18 24.08 4.41
N ALA A 147 -0.20 23.75 3.58
CA ALA A 147 -0.05 24.31 2.25
C ALA A 147 0.63 23.35 1.28
N ALA A 148 0.23 23.41 0.01
CA ALA A 148 0.94 22.79 -1.09
C ALA A 148 2.03 23.75 -1.63
N PRO A 149 3.10 23.23 -2.26
CA PRO A 149 4.05 24.05 -3.01
C PRO A 149 3.39 24.68 -4.25
N GLU A 150 4.06 25.65 -4.85
CA GLU A 150 3.61 26.23 -6.12
C GLU A 150 3.46 25.15 -7.18
N GLY A 151 2.30 25.12 -7.84
CA GLY A 151 1.95 24.05 -8.82
C GLY A 151 1.60 22.71 -8.21
N GLY A 152 1.55 22.60 -6.88
CA GLY A 152 1.05 21.44 -6.15
C GLY A 152 -0.45 21.55 -5.85
N LYS A 153 -1.03 20.47 -5.29
CA LYS A 153 -2.44 20.37 -4.88
C LYS A 153 -2.55 19.82 -3.48
N MET A 154 -3.58 20.23 -2.74
CA MET A 154 -3.93 19.65 -1.43
C MET A 154 -4.98 18.54 -1.54
N GLU A 155 -5.64 18.41 -2.67
CA GLU A 155 -6.70 17.42 -2.89
C GLU A 155 -6.32 16.46 -4.01
N PHE A 156 -6.54 15.17 -3.77
CA PHE A 156 -6.28 14.10 -4.71
C PHE A 156 -7.54 13.24 -4.84
N THR A 157 -7.83 12.78 -6.06
CA THR A 157 -8.99 11.93 -6.33
C THR A 157 -8.55 10.48 -6.43
N ALA A 158 -9.14 9.61 -5.62
CA ALA A 158 -9.04 8.17 -5.78
C ALA A 158 -10.21 7.67 -6.65
N LEU A 159 -9.90 6.91 -7.71
CA LEU A 159 -10.89 6.24 -8.54
C LEU A 159 -11.01 4.80 -8.05
N ILE A 160 -12.17 4.45 -7.54
CA ILE A 160 -12.48 3.10 -7.06
C ILE A 160 -13.54 2.51 -7.98
N PRO A 161 -13.33 1.31 -8.57
CA PRO A 161 -14.36 0.65 -9.37
C PRO A 161 -15.63 0.42 -8.56
N PRO A 162 -16.84 0.57 -9.14
CA PRO A 162 -18.11 0.45 -8.42
C PRO A 162 -18.27 -0.87 -7.66
N TYR A 163 -17.78 -1.98 -8.22
CA TYR A 163 -17.86 -3.30 -7.59
C TYR A 163 -16.94 -3.46 -6.36
N LEU A 164 -15.96 -2.55 -6.15
CA LEU A 164 -15.11 -2.49 -4.95
C LEU A 164 -15.63 -1.44 -3.94
N ALA A 165 -16.50 -0.53 -4.38
CA ALA A 165 -17.01 0.54 -3.51
C ALA A 165 -18.03 0.05 -2.46
N GLY A 166 -18.45 -1.22 -2.52
CA GLY A 166 -19.43 -1.82 -1.63
C GLY A 166 -20.78 -1.11 -1.76
N GLU A 167 -21.76 -1.72 -2.36
CA GLU A 167 -23.15 -1.30 -2.14
C GLU A 167 -23.51 -1.70 -0.70
N ASN A 168 -23.63 -0.69 0.17
CA ASN A 168 -24.25 -0.84 1.49
C ASN A 168 -25.77 -0.85 1.36
#